data_3a795f1a3956eba12a20062bf35df49a
#
_entry.id   3a795f1a3956eba12a20062bf35df49a
#
_cell.length_a   1.000
_cell.length_b   1.000
_cell.length_c   1.000
_cell.angle_alpha   90.00
_cell.angle_beta   90.00
_cell.angle_gamma   90.00
#
_symmetry.space_group_name_H-M   'P 1'
#
loop_
_entity.id
_entity.type
_entity.pdbx_description
1 polymer ?
#
loop_
_entity_poly.entity_id
_entity_poly.type
_entity_poly.pdbx_seq_one_letter_code
_entity_poly.pdbx_strand_id
1 'polypeptide(L)'
;WGRPHSWGTGDSHNWGIWYGQKPFESTDTELGRFVSEFGFQAFPEMKTIATFATPEDYRLESDVMNGHQKSSTGNSLINTYMERDYIVPEKFEDFVYVGLVLQGRGIRHCIEAQRRNRPYCMGTLYWQLNDSWPVVSWSSIDYYGNWKALHYHAKQAFAPVYANVMSINDTLAVYLFSDLLTTQDELILELQLVDFQGKKEKSLKLPVSLPANSVKQVLSQPLSQWIAPEEQSDRFLTIRLKDQKGNILTENTHYFVRTKDLNLPKAKIEYKTKTFDGHCEIILCSRQLAKDVFIQVPMQGAHFSDNFFDLLPGERRKIIVTSAAIKKDKTPEITIKQICDTY
;
A
#
# COMPACT_ATOMS: atom_id res chain seq x y z
N TRP A 1 22.44 9.72 -9.19
CA TRP A 1 22.32 10.49 -7.94
C TRP A 1 21.94 11.91 -8.32
N GLY A 2 20.61 12.22 -8.40
CA GLY A 2 20.14 13.54 -8.80
C GLY A 2 20.77 14.64 -7.94
N ARG A 3 21.63 15.47 -8.52
CA ARG A 3 22.01 16.74 -7.89
C ARG A 3 20.72 17.54 -7.70
N PRO A 4 20.54 18.31 -6.61
CA PRO A 4 19.30 19.05 -6.33
C PRO A 4 18.80 19.92 -7.49
N HIS A 5 19.63 20.22 -8.47
CA HIS A 5 19.28 21.04 -9.63
C HIS A 5 19.11 20.25 -10.95
N SER A 6 19.18 18.90 -10.92
CA SER A 6 19.10 18.07 -12.12
C SER A 6 17.73 17.45 -12.37
N TRP A 7 16.71 17.77 -11.55
CA TRP A 7 15.35 17.23 -11.69
C TRP A 7 14.69 17.49 -13.05
N GLY A 8 15.11 18.55 -13.73
CA GLY A 8 14.52 18.98 -15.01
C GLY A 8 15.10 18.30 -16.25
N THR A 9 16.18 17.50 -16.16
CA THR A 9 16.91 16.95 -17.31
C THR A 9 17.27 15.50 -17.08
N GLY A 10 17.04 14.66 -18.13
CA GLY A 10 17.39 13.24 -18.10
C GLY A 10 16.58 12.43 -17.08
N ASP A 11 17.16 11.33 -16.62
CA ASP A 11 16.62 10.52 -15.54
C ASP A 11 17.11 11.00 -14.18
N SER A 12 16.38 10.60 -13.16
CA SER A 12 16.66 10.97 -11.76
C SER A 12 16.65 9.74 -10.87
N HIS A 13 17.69 9.61 -10.03
CA HIS A 13 17.72 8.69 -8.91
C HIS A 13 17.30 9.44 -7.65
N ASN A 14 16.06 9.27 -7.20
CA ASN A 14 15.54 9.99 -6.04
C ASN A 14 15.70 9.17 -4.75
N TRP A 15 16.87 9.30 -4.12
CA TRP A 15 17.15 8.68 -2.81
C TRP A 15 16.93 9.62 -1.61
N GLY A 16 16.22 10.71 -1.83
CA GLY A 16 15.87 11.66 -0.77
C GLY A 16 15.04 11.02 0.36
N ILE A 17 14.11 10.12 0.01
CA ILE A 17 13.26 9.41 0.96
C ILE A 17 14.02 8.35 1.77
N TRP A 18 15.14 7.81 1.29
CA TRP A 18 15.94 6.80 2.01
C TRP A 18 17.17 7.45 2.67
N TYR A 19 18.21 7.73 1.89
CA TYR A 19 19.44 8.30 2.42
C TYR A 19 19.28 9.75 2.92
N GLY A 20 18.39 10.53 2.31
CA GLY A 20 18.11 11.91 2.72
C GLY A 20 17.11 12.03 3.87
N GLN A 21 16.53 10.93 4.32
CA GLN A 21 15.54 10.85 5.39
C GLN A 21 14.34 11.81 5.23
N LYS A 22 14.04 12.20 3.99
CA LYS A 22 12.87 13.03 3.69
C LYS A 22 11.58 12.21 3.83
N PRO A 23 10.46 12.80 4.25
CA PRO A 23 9.18 12.11 4.27
C PRO A 23 8.74 11.72 2.86
N PHE A 24 7.89 10.69 2.72
CA PHE A 24 7.38 10.23 1.41
C PHE A 24 6.67 11.34 0.66
N GLU A 25 5.99 12.25 1.37
CA GLU A 25 5.28 13.41 0.82
C GLU A 25 6.23 14.41 0.12
N SER A 26 7.53 14.36 0.37
CA SER A 26 8.49 15.19 -0.38
C SER A 26 8.44 14.93 -1.88
N THR A 27 8.03 13.73 -2.29
CA THR A 27 7.83 13.37 -3.70
C THR A 27 6.64 14.08 -4.37
N ASP A 28 5.76 14.74 -3.62
CA ASP A 28 4.70 15.55 -4.22
C ASP A 28 5.24 16.81 -4.93
N THR A 29 6.41 17.28 -4.52
CA THR A 29 7.07 18.48 -5.06
C THR A 29 8.45 18.24 -5.66
N GLU A 30 9.17 17.21 -5.21
CA GLU A 30 10.51 16.85 -5.69
C GLU A 30 10.44 15.79 -6.78
N LEU A 31 10.22 16.23 -8.02
CA LEU A 31 9.92 15.36 -9.15
C LEU A 31 10.92 15.50 -10.29
N GLY A 32 11.44 14.36 -10.77
CA GLY A 32 12.22 14.27 -11.99
C GLY A 32 11.36 14.14 -13.24
N ARG A 33 11.96 14.38 -14.40
CA ARG A 33 11.31 14.12 -15.71
C ARG A 33 11.08 12.63 -15.95
N PHE A 34 11.98 11.81 -15.42
CA PHE A 34 11.94 10.35 -15.41
C PHE A 34 12.65 9.88 -14.14
N VAL A 35 11.94 9.22 -13.24
CA VAL A 35 12.52 8.74 -11.98
C VAL A 35 12.83 7.25 -12.14
N SER A 36 14.10 6.95 -12.44
CA SER A 36 14.57 5.60 -12.71
C SER A 36 14.97 4.80 -11.47
N GLU A 37 15.16 5.49 -10.33
CA GLU A 37 15.33 4.85 -9.03
C GLU A 37 14.74 5.70 -7.89
N PHE A 38 14.05 5.04 -7.00
CA PHE A 38 13.67 5.47 -5.66
C PHE A 38 13.26 4.22 -4.89
N GLY A 39 13.35 4.24 -3.56
CA GLY A 39 13.02 3.02 -2.83
C GLY A 39 13.05 3.20 -1.33
N PHE A 40 12.49 2.21 -0.63
CA PHE A 40 12.47 2.10 0.81
C PHE A 40 12.62 0.63 1.21
N GLN A 41 13.32 0.33 2.29
CA GLN A 41 13.53 -1.06 2.73
C GLN A 41 12.40 -1.57 3.63
N ALA A 42 12.21 -2.88 3.59
CA ALA A 42 11.51 -3.63 4.64
C ALA A 42 12.14 -5.01 4.80
N PHE A 43 11.93 -5.59 5.97
CA PHE A 43 12.21 -7.00 6.19
C PHE A 43 11.38 -7.86 5.23
N PRO A 44 11.82 -9.08 4.86
CA PRO A 44 10.93 -10.07 4.27
C PRO A 44 9.94 -10.59 5.33
N GLU A 45 8.94 -11.39 4.93
CA GLU A 45 8.03 -12.00 5.89
C GLU A 45 8.76 -12.91 6.90
N MET A 46 8.16 -13.11 8.08
CA MET A 46 8.73 -13.95 9.16
C MET A 46 9.09 -15.36 8.69
N LYS A 47 8.30 -15.97 7.79
CA LYS A 47 8.62 -17.30 7.23
C LYS A 47 9.94 -17.33 6.44
N THR A 48 10.34 -16.19 5.85
CA THR A 48 11.64 -16.02 5.19
C THR A 48 12.73 -15.75 6.22
N ILE A 49 12.49 -14.91 7.22
CA ILE A 49 13.44 -14.65 8.32
C ILE A 49 13.79 -15.94 9.05
N ALA A 50 12.83 -16.81 9.32
CA ALA A 50 13.03 -18.10 9.98
C ALA A 50 13.92 -19.07 9.20
N THR A 51 14.29 -18.79 7.94
CA THR A 51 15.25 -19.60 7.19
C THR A 51 16.71 -19.29 7.52
N PHE A 52 17.00 -18.14 8.12
CA PHE A 52 18.35 -17.70 8.44
C PHE A 52 18.55 -17.23 9.90
N ALA A 53 17.48 -17.12 10.67
CA ALA A 53 17.49 -16.62 12.04
C ALA A 53 16.65 -17.52 12.96
N THR A 54 17.02 -17.57 14.24
CA THR A 54 16.26 -18.23 15.30
C THR A 54 15.54 -17.19 16.18
N PRO A 55 14.59 -17.58 17.05
CA PRO A 55 13.90 -16.62 17.92
C PRO A 55 14.81 -15.76 18.78
N GLU A 56 16.01 -16.24 19.14
CA GLU A 56 17.01 -15.47 19.89
C GLU A 56 17.57 -14.29 19.10
N ASP A 57 17.48 -14.33 17.75
CA ASP A 57 17.94 -13.31 16.83
C ASP A 57 16.85 -12.26 16.50
N TYR A 58 15.60 -12.47 16.92
CA TYR A 58 14.46 -11.61 16.57
C TYR A 58 14.52 -10.27 17.30
N ARG A 59 15.49 -9.46 16.92
CA ARG A 59 15.70 -8.07 17.35
C ARG A 59 16.50 -7.31 16.29
N LEU A 60 16.25 -6.01 16.14
CA LEU A 60 16.85 -5.19 15.08
C LEU A 60 18.38 -5.17 15.10
N GLU A 61 18.97 -5.22 16.30
CA GLU A 61 20.42 -5.07 16.53
C GLU A 61 21.15 -6.41 16.60
N SER A 62 20.51 -7.55 16.30
CA SER A 62 21.21 -8.83 16.31
C SER A 62 22.23 -8.91 15.17
N ASP A 63 23.33 -9.63 15.41
CA ASP A 63 24.38 -9.85 14.41
C ASP A 63 23.81 -10.51 13.14
N VAL A 64 22.85 -11.43 13.31
CA VAL A 64 22.18 -12.11 12.21
C VAL A 64 21.37 -11.11 11.38
N MET A 65 20.56 -10.24 12.00
CA MET A 65 19.76 -9.26 11.27
C MET A 65 20.67 -8.21 10.60
N ASN A 66 21.75 -7.79 11.23
CA ASN A 66 22.75 -6.89 10.64
C ASN A 66 23.50 -7.58 9.48
N GLY A 67 23.83 -8.87 9.61
CA GLY A 67 24.43 -9.67 8.55
C GLY A 67 23.52 -9.88 7.34
N HIS A 68 22.20 -9.88 7.54
CA HIS A 68 21.18 -9.99 6.48
C HIS A 68 20.57 -8.62 6.10
N GLN A 69 21.35 -7.52 6.16
CA GLN A 69 20.91 -6.17 5.83
C GLN A 69 21.78 -5.58 4.70
N LYS A 70 21.13 -5.15 3.59
CA LYS A 70 21.84 -4.55 2.43
C LYS A 70 22.37 -3.14 2.68
N SER A 71 21.93 -2.47 3.73
CA SER A 71 22.37 -1.11 4.10
C SER A 71 22.80 -1.07 5.56
N SER A 72 24.00 -0.60 5.84
CA SER A 72 24.54 -0.53 7.20
C SER A 72 23.69 0.28 8.18
N THR A 73 22.83 1.18 7.68
CA THR A 73 21.90 2.00 8.49
C THR A 73 20.44 1.58 8.29
N GLY A 74 20.18 0.48 7.58
CA GLY A 74 18.83 0.14 7.13
C GLY A 74 17.84 -0.10 8.26
N ASN A 75 18.22 -0.88 9.28
CA ASN A 75 17.31 -1.20 10.40
C ASN A 75 16.92 0.07 11.18
N SER A 76 17.88 0.96 11.46
CA SER A 76 17.60 2.23 12.15
C SER A 76 16.75 3.17 11.30
N LEU A 77 16.96 3.21 9.97
CA LEU A 77 16.15 4.03 9.08
C LEU A 77 14.71 3.55 9.00
N ILE A 78 14.48 2.24 8.93
CA ILE A 78 13.11 1.67 8.98
C ILE A 78 12.42 2.12 10.26
N ASN A 79 13.10 2.01 11.42
CA ASN A 79 12.55 2.45 12.70
C ASN A 79 12.21 3.95 12.71
N THR A 80 13.13 4.79 12.25
CA THR A 80 12.95 6.25 12.18
C THR A 80 11.71 6.65 11.38
N TYR A 81 11.48 6.01 10.23
CA TYR A 81 10.29 6.27 9.43
C TYR A 81 9.03 5.68 10.06
N MET A 82 9.14 4.52 10.72
CA MET A 82 8.01 3.93 11.44
C MET A 82 7.52 4.85 12.56
N GLU A 83 8.42 5.46 13.34
CA GLU A 83 8.09 6.44 14.38
C GLU A 83 7.30 7.66 13.85
N ARG A 84 7.52 8.04 12.59
CA ARG A 84 6.78 9.16 11.96
C ARG A 84 5.33 8.81 11.70
N ASP A 85 5.05 7.61 11.21
CA ASP A 85 3.77 7.28 10.58
C ASP A 85 2.96 6.24 11.34
N TYR A 86 3.59 5.45 12.22
CA TYR A 86 3.00 4.33 12.95
C TYR A 86 3.37 4.36 14.42
N ILE A 87 2.64 3.61 15.25
CA ILE A 87 3.09 3.22 16.59
C ILE A 87 4.10 2.10 16.38
N VAL A 88 5.31 2.27 16.93
CA VAL A 88 6.37 1.26 16.79
C VAL A 88 6.04 0.07 17.69
N PRO A 89 5.89 -1.14 17.14
CA PRO A 89 5.59 -2.32 17.93
C PRO A 89 6.78 -2.77 18.80
N GLU A 90 6.49 -3.32 19.96
CA GLU A 90 7.50 -3.92 20.84
C GLU A 90 7.98 -5.29 20.34
N LYS A 91 7.07 -6.08 19.74
CA LYS A 91 7.39 -7.41 19.23
C LYS A 91 8.01 -7.33 17.85
N PHE A 92 9.08 -8.08 17.64
CA PHE A 92 9.82 -8.10 16.38
C PHE A 92 8.95 -8.50 15.18
N GLU A 93 8.08 -9.51 15.34
CA GLU A 93 7.19 -9.99 14.27
C GLU A 93 6.16 -8.92 13.88
N ASP A 94 5.71 -8.12 14.84
CA ASP A 94 4.82 -6.99 14.59
C ASP A 94 5.57 -5.85 13.92
N PHE A 95 6.82 -5.59 14.35
CA PHE A 95 7.70 -4.61 13.69
C PHE A 95 7.95 -4.98 12.22
N VAL A 96 8.20 -6.24 11.92
CA VAL A 96 8.35 -6.76 10.53
C VAL A 96 7.10 -6.48 9.72
N TYR A 97 5.92 -6.81 10.25
CA TYR A 97 4.65 -6.56 9.56
C TYR A 97 4.40 -5.07 9.32
N VAL A 98 4.56 -4.21 10.33
CA VAL A 98 4.38 -2.76 10.19
C VAL A 98 5.40 -2.18 9.21
N GLY A 99 6.65 -2.68 9.22
CA GLY A 99 7.68 -2.31 8.26
C GLY A 99 7.34 -2.65 6.81
N LEU A 100 6.69 -3.79 6.58
CA LEU A 100 6.17 -4.17 5.26
C LEU A 100 5.08 -3.20 4.79
N VAL A 101 4.14 -2.85 5.67
CA VAL A 101 3.06 -1.89 5.39
C VAL A 101 3.64 -0.50 5.10
N LEU A 102 4.59 -0.03 5.91
CA LEU A 102 5.28 1.24 5.75
C LEU A 102 5.97 1.34 4.38
N GLN A 103 6.75 0.33 3.99
CA GLN A 103 7.36 0.25 2.66
C GLN A 103 6.30 0.32 1.55
N GLY A 104 5.26 -0.50 1.66
CA GLY A 104 4.21 -0.61 0.63
C GLY A 104 3.47 0.70 0.42
N ARG A 105 2.97 1.30 1.50
CA ARG A 105 2.21 2.56 1.44
C ARG A 105 3.09 3.75 1.04
N GLY A 106 4.32 3.82 1.58
CA GLY A 106 5.24 4.91 1.26
C GLY A 106 5.65 4.92 -0.22
N ILE A 107 6.04 3.78 -0.77
CA ILE A 107 6.42 3.70 -2.20
C ILE A 107 5.20 3.87 -3.11
N ARG A 108 4.01 3.38 -2.71
CA ARG A 108 2.77 3.67 -3.41
C ARG A 108 2.52 5.18 -3.52
N HIS A 109 2.67 5.94 -2.42
CA HIS A 109 2.56 7.40 -2.42
C HIS A 109 3.51 8.03 -3.46
N CYS A 110 4.77 7.59 -3.50
CA CYS A 110 5.75 8.09 -4.48
C CYS A 110 5.32 7.79 -5.92
N ILE A 111 4.85 6.58 -6.23
CA ILE A 111 4.34 6.21 -7.56
C ILE A 111 3.15 7.10 -7.93
N GLU A 112 2.22 7.30 -7.02
CA GLU A 112 1.04 8.15 -7.22
C GLU A 112 1.43 9.61 -7.49
N ALA A 113 2.37 10.17 -6.73
CA ALA A 113 2.88 11.52 -6.93
C ALA A 113 3.53 11.70 -8.31
N GLN A 114 4.37 10.76 -8.72
CA GLN A 114 5.04 10.78 -10.02
C GLN A 114 4.02 10.63 -11.16
N ARG A 115 3.03 9.74 -11.04
CA ARG A 115 1.97 9.58 -12.04
C ARG A 115 1.07 10.80 -12.15
N ARG A 116 0.75 11.50 -11.04
CA ARG A 116 -0.03 12.76 -11.06
C ARG A 116 0.64 13.84 -11.87
N ASN A 117 1.97 13.84 -11.95
CA ASN A 117 2.73 14.88 -12.61
C ASN A 117 2.97 14.63 -14.11
N ARG A 118 2.29 13.66 -14.73
CA ARG A 118 2.30 13.55 -16.19
C ARG A 118 1.64 14.78 -16.82
N PRO A 119 2.13 15.31 -17.95
CA PRO A 119 3.24 14.80 -18.78
C PRO A 119 4.64 15.28 -18.37
N TYR A 120 4.82 15.94 -17.22
CA TYR A 120 6.15 16.33 -16.77
C TYR A 120 7.01 15.13 -16.37
N CYS A 121 6.54 14.29 -15.46
CA CYS A 121 7.18 13.05 -15.09
C CYS A 121 6.63 11.89 -15.94
N MET A 122 7.44 11.32 -16.81
CA MET A 122 7.04 10.28 -17.77
C MET A 122 7.58 8.89 -17.44
N GLY A 123 8.28 8.72 -16.32
CA GLY A 123 8.77 7.41 -15.87
C GLY A 123 8.88 7.31 -14.36
N THR A 124 8.51 6.13 -13.84
CA THR A 124 8.59 5.79 -12.42
C THR A 124 8.99 4.32 -12.27
N LEU A 125 10.21 4.09 -11.78
CA LEU A 125 10.81 2.78 -11.59
C LEU A 125 11.34 2.68 -10.17
N TYR A 126 10.71 1.88 -9.32
CA TYR A 126 11.20 1.71 -7.96
C TYR A 126 12.35 0.70 -7.87
N TRP A 127 13.29 0.96 -7.01
CA TRP A 127 14.34 0.06 -6.60
C TRP A 127 13.87 -0.68 -5.33
N GLN A 128 13.70 -2.02 -5.33
CA GLN A 128 13.97 -2.92 -6.44
C GLN A 128 12.91 -4.02 -6.54
N LEU A 129 12.90 -4.78 -7.64
CA LEU A 129 11.90 -5.82 -7.87
C LEU A 129 12.06 -7.01 -6.90
N ASN A 130 13.24 -7.65 -6.85
CA ASN A 130 13.44 -8.91 -6.12
C ASN A 130 14.83 -9.02 -5.49
N ASP A 131 14.99 -10.05 -4.66
CA ASP A 131 16.24 -10.39 -4.00
C ASP A 131 16.91 -11.63 -4.59
N SER A 132 18.24 -11.70 -4.48
CA SER A 132 19.09 -12.84 -4.88
C SER A 132 19.50 -13.74 -3.72
N TRP A 133 19.14 -13.37 -2.48
CA TRP A 133 19.35 -14.12 -1.25
C TRP A 133 18.37 -13.62 -0.16
N PRO A 134 18.11 -14.39 0.92
CA PRO A 134 17.22 -13.94 2.01
C PRO A 134 17.82 -12.76 2.75
N VAL A 135 17.19 -11.58 2.67
CA VAL A 135 17.80 -10.33 3.14
C VAL A 135 16.76 -9.24 3.39
N VAL A 136 17.10 -8.27 4.25
CA VAL A 136 16.37 -7.01 4.40
C VAL A 136 16.81 -6.06 3.28
N SER A 137 15.85 -5.61 2.47
CA SER A 137 16.16 -4.86 1.25
C SER A 137 15.01 -3.99 0.78
N TRP A 138 15.23 -3.26 -0.31
CA TRP A 138 14.23 -2.47 -1.04
C TRP A 138 13.30 -3.31 -1.92
N SER A 139 13.48 -4.63 -1.96
CA SER A 139 12.72 -5.51 -2.86
C SER A 139 11.22 -5.51 -2.58
N SER A 140 10.43 -5.72 -3.63
CA SER A 140 8.99 -5.99 -3.53
C SER A 140 8.66 -7.49 -3.49
N ILE A 141 9.58 -8.33 -3.96
CA ILE A 141 9.51 -9.80 -3.94
C ILE A 141 10.74 -10.31 -3.21
N ASP A 142 10.58 -11.17 -2.22
CA ASP A 142 11.70 -11.74 -1.50
C ASP A 142 12.37 -12.90 -2.27
N TYR A 143 13.46 -13.42 -1.71
CA TYR A 143 14.24 -14.50 -2.33
C TYR A 143 13.43 -15.75 -2.67
N TYR A 144 12.43 -16.09 -1.85
CA TYR A 144 11.60 -17.30 -2.04
C TYR A 144 10.35 -17.02 -2.91
N GLY A 145 10.24 -15.83 -3.52
CA GLY A 145 9.12 -15.45 -4.37
C GLY A 145 7.88 -14.99 -3.62
N ASN A 146 7.97 -14.74 -2.29
CA ASN A 146 6.87 -14.15 -1.56
C ASN A 146 6.74 -12.67 -1.91
N TRP A 147 5.52 -12.24 -2.22
CA TRP A 147 5.23 -10.84 -2.47
C TRP A 147 5.14 -10.08 -1.14
N LYS A 148 6.00 -9.09 -0.97
CA LYS A 148 5.92 -8.13 0.14
C LYS A 148 4.75 -7.17 -0.07
N ALA A 149 4.35 -6.43 0.96
CA ALA A 149 3.28 -5.43 0.85
C ALA A 149 3.48 -4.47 -0.33
N LEU A 150 4.73 -4.06 -0.59
CA LEU A 150 5.07 -3.19 -1.71
C LEU A 150 4.59 -3.74 -3.05
N HIS A 151 4.69 -5.04 -3.30
CA HIS A 151 4.30 -5.60 -4.60
C HIS A 151 2.79 -5.49 -4.86
N TYR A 152 1.95 -5.70 -3.83
CA TYR A 152 0.50 -5.50 -3.92
C TYR A 152 0.15 -4.02 -4.08
N HIS A 153 0.79 -3.12 -3.34
CA HIS A 153 0.58 -1.69 -3.46
C HIS A 153 1.04 -1.15 -4.82
N ALA A 154 2.18 -1.62 -5.34
CA ALA A 154 2.67 -1.26 -6.67
C ALA A 154 1.72 -1.75 -7.77
N LYS A 155 1.22 -3.00 -7.67
CA LYS A 155 0.20 -3.54 -8.59
C LYS A 155 -1.03 -2.64 -8.68
N GLN A 156 -1.50 -2.12 -7.53
CA GLN A 156 -2.63 -1.19 -7.49
C GLN A 156 -2.25 0.18 -8.07
N ALA A 157 -1.12 0.76 -7.63
CA ALA A 157 -0.68 2.08 -8.06
C ALA A 157 -0.35 2.16 -9.57
N PHE A 158 0.05 1.04 -10.18
CA PHE A 158 0.30 0.92 -11.63
C PHE A 158 -0.91 0.40 -12.43
N ALA A 159 -2.10 0.30 -11.80
CA ALA A 159 -3.29 -0.11 -12.54
C ALA A 159 -3.54 0.83 -13.75
N PRO A 160 -3.93 0.28 -14.92
CA PRO A 160 -4.16 1.06 -16.13
C PRO A 160 -5.22 2.16 -15.98
N VAL A 161 -6.23 1.91 -15.15
CA VAL A 161 -7.21 2.91 -14.69
C VAL A 161 -7.10 3.01 -13.19
N TYR A 162 -6.86 4.21 -12.69
CA TYR A 162 -6.62 4.44 -11.27
C TYR A 162 -7.24 5.75 -10.78
N ALA A 163 -7.69 5.79 -9.53
CA ALA A 163 -8.18 6.99 -8.88
C ALA A 163 -7.40 7.25 -7.59
N ASN A 164 -6.91 8.46 -7.43
CA ASN A 164 -6.14 8.90 -6.25
C ASN A 164 -6.74 10.16 -5.64
N VAL A 165 -6.74 10.23 -4.31
CA VAL A 165 -7.04 11.45 -3.57
C VAL A 165 -5.77 11.99 -2.95
N MET A 166 -5.63 13.29 -2.99
CA MET A 166 -4.61 14.04 -2.29
C MET A 166 -5.28 15.11 -1.41
N SER A 167 -4.86 15.20 -0.16
CA SER A 167 -5.21 16.31 0.73
C SER A 167 -3.94 17.07 1.11
N ILE A 168 -3.82 18.32 0.67
CA ILE A 168 -2.67 19.18 0.94
C ILE A 168 -3.15 20.64 1.05
N ASN A 169 -2.58 21.41 1.97
CA ASN A 169 -2.86 22.83 2.16
C ASN A 169 -4.38 23.13 2.19
N ASP A 170 -5.12 22.40 3.01
CA ASP A 170 -6.59 22.48 3.16
C ASP A 170 -7.38 22.24 1.86
N THR A 171 -6.79 21.60 0.87
CA THR A 171 -7.44 21.24 -0.38
C THR A 171 -7.53 19.73 -0.53
N LEU A 172 -8.74 19.23 -0.81
CA LEU A 172 -9.00 17.87 -1.25
C LEU A 172 -9.06 17.83 -2.77
N ALA A 173 -8.15 17.12 -3.40
CA ALA A 173 -8.09 16.96 -4.85
C ALA A 173 -8.22 15.49 -5.25
N VAL A 174 -8.96 15.21 -6.31
CA VAL A 174 -9.12 13.86 -6.87
C VAL A 174 -8.59 13.83 -8.29
N TYR A 175 -7.71 12.85 -8.53
CA TYR A 175 -7.09 12.61 -9.82
C TYR A 175 -7.50 11.25 -10.38
N LEU A 176 -7.78 11.22 -11.67
CA LEU A 176 -7.98 9.99 -12.44
C LEU A 176 -6.82 9.80 -13.41
N PHE A 177 -6.37 8.56 -13.53
CA PHE A 177 -5.26 8.15 -14.39
C PHE A 177 -5.76 7.13 -15.41
N SER A 178 -5.34 7.28 -16.66
CA SER A 178 -5.53 6.29 -17.70
C SER A 178 -4.21 6.01 -18.43
N ASP A 179 -3.85 4.75 -18.52
CA ASP A 179 -2.81 4.25 -19.42
C ASP A 179 -3.44 3.53 -20.63
N LEU A 180 -4.77 3.52 -20.71
CA LEU A 180 -5.48 2.95 -21.86
C LEU A 180 -5.31 3.84 -23.09
N LEU A 181 -5.29 3.22 -24.26
CA LEU A 181 -5.15 3.91 -25.55
C LEU A 181 -6.49 4.41 -26.11
N THR A 182 -7.57 4.20 -25.39
CA THR A 182 -8.92 4.64 -25.75
C THR A 182 -9.53 5.46 -24.63
N THR A 183 -10.28 6.49 -24.98
CA THR A 183 -11.05 7.27 -24.03
C THR A 183 -12.13 6.39 -23.39
N GLN A 184 -12.33 6.56 -22.09
CA GLN A 184 -13.40 5.92 -21.33
C GLN A 184 -14.43 6.99 -21.01
N ASP A 185 -15.59 6.91 -21.66
CA ASP A 185 -16.69 7.85 -21.47
C ASP A 185 -17.75 7.30 -20.52
N GLU A 186 -18.63 8.20 -20.05
CA GLU A 186 -19.81 7.86 -19.25
C GLU A 186 -19.47 7.10 -17.96
N LEU A 187 -18.38 7.46 -17.34
CA LEU A 187 -17.96 6.92 -16.04
C LEU A 187 -18.61 7.71 -14.91
N ILE A 188 -18.81 7.06 -13.77
CA ILE A 188 -19.28 7.69 -12.53
C ILE A 188 -18.16 7.57 -11.49
N LEU A 189 -17.64 8.71 -11.08
CA LEU A 189 -16.79 8.84 -9.90
C LEU A 189 -17.69 8.97 -8.66
N GLU A 190 -17.52 8.09 -7.70
CA GLU A 190 -18.24 8.09 -6.43
C GLU A 190 -17.25 8.30 -5.28
N LEU A 191 -17.45 9.34 -4.48
CA LEU A 191 -16.72 9.60 -3.24
C LEU A 191 -17.68 9.46 -2.07
N GLN A 192 -17.25 8.81 -0.98
CA GLN A 192 -18.03 8.69 0.24
C GLN A 192 -17.12 8.93 1.45
N LEU A 193 -17.52 9.85 2.34
CA LEU A 193 -16.97 9.97 3.68
C LEU A 193 -17.66 8.96 4.57
N VAL A 194 -16.87 8.10 5.22
CA VAL A 194 -17.35 6.97 6.00
C VAL A 194 -16.63 6.92 7.34
N ASP A 195 -17.33 6.63 8.42
CA ASP A 195 -16.71 6.34 9.69
C ASP A 195 -16.17 4.89 9.75
N PHE A 196 -15.39 4.56 10.77
CA PHE A 196 -14.82 3.21 10.92
C PHE A 196 -15.86 2.13 11.23
N GLN A 197 -17.12 2.51 11.52
CA GLN A 197 -18.25 1.59 11.72
C GLN A 197 -19.05 1.36 10.44
N GLY A 198 -18.72 2.07 9.36
CA GLY A 198 -19.38 1.94 8.05
C GLY A 198 -20.56 2.89 7.83
N LYS A 199 -20.79 3.86 8.73
CA LYS A 199 -21.81 4.88 8.53
C LYS A 199 -21.33 5.86 7.47
N LYS A 200 -22.08 5.99 6.40
CA LYS A 200 -21.85 6.97 5.33
C LYS A 200 -22.38 8.33 5.77
N GLU A 201 -21.52 9.36 5.78
CA GLU A 201 -21.88 10.69 6.24
C GLU A 201 -22.02 11.69 5.11
N LYS A 202 -21.16 11.58 4.09
CA LYS A 202 -21.26 12.40 2.87
C LYS A 202 -21.05 11.52 1.64
N SER A 203 -21.68 11.89 0.55
CA SER A 203 -21.51 11.20 -0.74
C SER A 203 -21.57 12.20 -1.87
N LEU A 204 -20.70 12.02 -2.86
CA LEU A 204 -20.68 12.79 -4.10
C LEU A 204 -20.58 11.80 -5.26
N LYS A 205 -21.41 12.04 -6.31
CA LYS A 205 -21.32 11.32 -7.57
C LYS A 205 -21.10 12.31 -8.68
N LEU A 206 -20.05 12.11 -9.46
CA LEU A 206 -19.70 12.95 -10.58
C LEU A 206 -19.68 12.13 -11.87
N PRO A 207 -20.42 12.51 -12.92
CA PRO A 207 -20.19 11.98 -14.25
C PRO A 207 -18.83 12.50 -14.75
N VAL A 208 -18.00 11.59 -15.24
CA VAL A 208 -16.66 11.91 -15.73
C VAL A 208 -16.35 11.16 -17.01
N SER A 209 -15.49 11.74 -17.84
CA SER A 209 -14.80 11.02 -18.90
C SER A 209 -13.29 11.05 -18.65
N LEU A 210 -12.63 9.96 -19.02
CA LEU A 210 -11.20 9.77 -18.83
C LEU A 210 -10.53 9.57 -20.19
N PRO A 211 -9.86 10.61 -20.72
CA PRO A 211 -9.18 10.54 -22.01
C PRO A 211 -8.10 9.45 -22.05
N ALA A 212 -7.82 8.95 -23.25
CA ALA A 212 -6.73 8.02 -23.47
C ALA A 212 -5.39 8.57 -22.95
N ASN A 213 -4.57 7.73 -22.34
CA ASN A 213 -3.21 8.02 -21.87
C ASN A 213 -3.10 9.38 -21.15
N SER A 214 -3.92 9.60 -20.14
CA SER A 214 -4.06 10.89 -19.48
C SER A 214 -4.03 10.84 -17.96
N VAL A 215 -3.80 12.00 -17.37
CA VAL A 215 -4.09 12.30 -15.96
C VAL A 215 -5.04 13.49 -15.92
N LYS A 216 -6.10 13.38 -15.15
CA LYS A 216 -7.12 14.43 -15.03
C LYS A 216 -7.45 14.71 -13.57
N GLN A 217 -7.30 15.94 -13.14
CA GLN A 217 -7.90 16.41 -11.90
C GLN A 217 -9.40 16.63 -12.13
N VAL A 218 -10.23 15.88 -11.42
CA VAL A 218 -11.69 15.87 -11.61
C VAL A 218 -12.43 16.57 -10.47
N LEU A 219 -11.76 16.76 -9.34
CA LEU A 219 -12.29 17.49 -8.19
C LEU A 219 -11.15 18.27 -7.52
N SER A 220 -11.47 19.48 -7.05
CA SER A 220 -10.65 20.28 -6.15
C SER A 220 -11.59 21.14 -5.29
N GLN A 221 -11.57 20.90 -3.98
CA GLN A 221 -12.46 21.58 -3.02
C GLN A 221 -11.72 21.81 -1.71
N PRO A 222 -12.11 22.82 -0.90
CA PRO A 222 -11.62 22.92 0.47
C PRO A 222 -11.89 21.64 1.28
N LEU A 223 -10.88 21.17 2.00
CA LEU A 223 -11.01 19.98 2.84
C LEU A 223 -12.10 20.14 3.90
N SER A 224 -12.27 21.36 4.42
CA SER A 224 -13.31 21.74 5.39
C SER A 224 -14.74 21.51 4.87
N GLN A 225 -14.97 21.45 3.56
CA GLN A 225 -16.27 21.06 3.02
C GLN A 225 -16.55 19.56 3.17
N TRP A 226 -15.54 18.75 3.41
CA TRP A 226 -15.65 17.31 3.57
C TRP A 226 -15.65 16.88 5.02
N ILE A 227 -14.71 17.37 5.81
CA ILE A 227 -14.46 16.88 7.17
C ILE A 227 -13.95 18.02 8.06
N ALA A 228 -14.40 18.02 9.32
CA ALA A 228 -13.84 18.89 10.34
C ALA A 228 -12.51 18.31 10.87
N PRO A 229 -11.55 19.15 11.30
CA PRO A 229 -10.25 18.69 11.79
C PRO A 229 -10.34 17.64 12.90
N GLU A 230 -11.27 17.80 13.84
CA GLU A 230 -11.49 16.92 14.98
C GLU A 230 -12.05 15.54 14.60
N GLU A 231 -12.60 15.38 13.40
CA GLU A 231 -13.16 14.12 12.89
C GLU A 231 -12.17 13.30 12.05
N GLN A 232 -11.03 13.87 11.68
CA GLN A 232 -10.07 13.28 10.74
C GLN A 232 -9.48 11.96 11.23
N SER A 233 -9.40 11.75 12.55
CA SER A 233 -8.91 10.51 13.17
C SER A 233 -9.90 9.34 13.11
N ASP A 234 -11.18 9.60 12.82
CA ASP A 234 -12.26 8.61 12.92
C ASP A 234 -12.95 8.31 11.58
N ARG A 235 -12.47 8.93 10.49
CA ARG A 235 -13.11 8.90 9.17
C ARG A 235 -12.11 8.58 8.08
N PHE A 236 -12.62 8.08 6.98
CA PHE A 236 -11.88 7.90 5.73
C PHE A 236 -12.79 8.18 4.52
N LEU A 237 -12.16 8.48 3.39
CA LEU A 237 -12.86 8.54 2.11
C LEU A 237 -12.71 7.22 1.36
N THR A 238 -13.79 6.75 0.76
CA THR A 238 -13.74 5.76 -0.31
C THR A 238 -13.91 6.46 -1.65
N ILE A 239 -13.15 6.00 -2.64
CA ILE A 239 -13.21 6.49 -4.01
C ILE A 239 -13.46 5.29 -4.91
N ARG A 240 -14.52 5.36 -5.73
CA ARG A 240 -14.84 4.33 -6.71
C ARG A 240 -15.09 4.96 -8.06
N LEU A 241 -14.44 4.46 -9.08
CA LEU A 241 -14.75 4.77 -10.47
C LEU A 241 -15.51 3.60 -11.07
N LYS A 242 -16.69 3.85 -11.60
CA LYS A 242 -17.59 2.84 -12.14
C LYS A 242 -17.91 3.10 -13.60
N ASP A 243 -18.10 2.03 -14.37
CA ASP A 243 -18.68 2.09 -15.70
C ASP A 243 -20.21 2.23 -15.64
N GLN A 244 -20.85 2.40 -16.80
CA GLN A 244 -22.31 2.49 -16.94
C GLN A 244 -23.06 1.27 -16.40
N LYS A 245 -22.43 0.09 -16.41
CA LYS A 245 -23.04 -1.16 -15.90
C LYS A 245 -22.89 -1.28 -14.37
N GLY A 246 -22.19 -0.32 -13.73
CA GLY A 246 -21.92 -0.31 -12.30
C GLY A 246 -20.71 -1.16 -11.90
N ASN A 247 -19.94 -1.68 -12.86
CA ASN A 247 -18.69 -2.39 -12.54
C ASN A 247 -17.65 -1.40 -12.00
N ILE A 248 -16.98 -1.77 -10.92
CA ILE A 248 -15.90 -0.97 -10.33
C ILE A 248 -14.62 -1.18 -11.16
N LEU A 249 -14.13 -0.11 -11.78
CA LEU A 249 -12.88 -0.09 -12.53
C LEU A 249 -11.68 0.11 -11.62
N THR A 250 -11.84 0.93 -10.58
CA THR A 250 -10.84 1.17 -9.54
C THR A 250 -11.53 1.59 -8.24
N GLU A 251 -10.95 1.15 -7.13
CA GLU A 251 -11.36 1.53 -5.78
C GLU A 251 -10.14 1.87 -4.96
N ASN A 252 -10.24 2.89 -4.10
CA ASN A 252 -9.19 3.32 -3.20
C ASN A 252 -9.76 3.90 -1.90
N THR A 253 -8.90 4.01 -0.88
CA THR A 253 -9.19 4.68 0.39
C THR A 253 -8.22 5.85 0.59
N HIS A 254 -8.70 6.90 1.29
CA HIS A 254 -7.85 8.01 1.71
C HIS A 254 -8.12 8.32 3.18
N TYR A 255 -7.04 8.47 3.95
CA TYR A 255 -7.04 8.87 5.35
C TYR A 255 -6.49 10.29 5.47
N PHE A 256 -6.99 11.05 6.42
CA PHE A 256 -6.68 12.48 6.57
C PHE A 256 -5.51 12.73 7.50
N VAL A 257 -5.18 11.76 8.34
CA VAL A 257 -4.08 11.80 9.31
C VAL A 257 -3.19 10.55 9.16
N ARG A 258 -2.02 10.57 9.79
CA ARG A 258 -1.10 9.42 9.79
C ARG A 258 -1.73 8.22 10.50
N THR A 259 -1.28 7.03 10.16
CA THR A 259 -1.86 5.80 10.71
C THR A 259 -1.80 5.74 12.23
N LYS A 260 -0.74 6.27 12.85
CA LYS A 260 -0.62 6.34 14.32
C LYS A 260 -1.65 7.26 15.00
N ASP A 261 -2.19 8.22 14.27
CA ASP A 261 -3.14 9.23 14.77
C ASP A 261 -4.61 8.82 14.49
N LEU A 262 -4.84 7.65 13.87
CA LEU A 262 -6.17 7.11 13.64
C LEU A 262 -6.69 6.37 14.88
N ASN A 263 -7.93 6.63 15.25
CA ASN A 263 -8.66 5.92 16.32
C ASN A 263 -9.23 4.58 15.79
N LEU A 264 -8.34 3.70 15.28
CA LEU A 264 -8.74 2.45 14.63
C LEU A 264 -9.44 1.49 15.60
N PRO A 265 -10.59 0.91 15.21
CA PRO A 265 -11.22 -0.13 15.98
C PRO A 265 -10.42 -1.44 15.87
N LYS A 266 -10.40 -2.22 16.97
CA LYS A 266 -9.95 -3.61 16.87
C LYS A 266 -11.03 -4.46 16.21
N ALA A 267 -11.05 -4.41 14.88
CA ALA A 267 -12.09 -5.04 14.07
C ALA A 267 -12.02 -6.57 14.17
N LYS A 268 -13.19 -7.22 14.35
CA LYS A 268 -13.29 -8.67 14.26
C LYS A 268 -13.41 -9.07 12.78
N ILE A 269 -12.38 -9.72 12.26
CA ILE A 269 -12.38 -10.28 10.90
C ILE A 269 -12.91 -11.70 10.97
N GLU A 270 -14.01 -11.96 10.28
CA GLU A 270 -14.57 -13.30 10.09
C GLU A 270 -14.20 -13.79 8.69
N TYR A 271 -13.85 -15.08 8.56
CA TYR A 271 -13.56 -15.65 7.26
C TYR A 271 -14.09 -17.06 7.09
N LYS A 272 -14.29 -17.43 5.83
CA LYS A 272 -14.64 -18.79 5.38
C LYS A 272 -13.68 -19.20 4.28
N THR A 273 -13.38 -20.48 4.21
CA THR A 273 -12.47 -21.04 3.21
C THR A 273 -13.15 -22.12 2.37
N LYS A 274 -12.67 -22.26 1.14
CA LYS A 274 -12.97 -23.39 0.26
C LYS A 274 -11.68 -23.81 -0.44
N THR A 275 -11.25 -25.05 -0.21
CA THR A 275 -9.97 -25.54 -0.69
C THR A 275 -10.16 -26.47 -1.88
N PHE A 276 -9.27 -26.31 -2.86
CA PHE A 276 -9.18 -27.11 -4.08
C PHE A 276 -7.72 -27.55 -4.26
N ASP A 277 -7.45 -28.46 -5.18
CA ASP A 277 -6.07 -28.74 -5.54
C ASP A 277 -5.40 -27.54 -6.18
N GLY A 278 -4.28 -27.11 -5.63
CA GLY A 278 -3.49 -25.98 -6.11
C GLY A 278 -3.97 -24.60 -5.62
N HIS A 279 -5.16 -24.45 -5.00
CA HIS A 279 -5.61 -23.15 -4.47
C HIS A 279 -6.62 -23.25 -3.32
N CYS A 280 -6.69 -22.16 -2.55
CA CYS A 280 -7.71 -21.98 -1.51
C CYS A 280 -8.37 -20.61 -1.69
N GLU A 281 -9.69 -20.60 -1.70
CA GLU A 281 -10.51 -19.38 -1.66
C GLU A 281 -10.76 -18.97 -0.20
N ILE A 282 -10.53 -17.71 0.11
CA ILE A 282 -10.75 -17.12 1.43
C ILE A 282 -11.72 -15.97 1.26
N ILE A 283 -12.89 -16.02 1.89
CA ILE A 283 -13.87 -14.93 1.89
C ILE A 283 -13.84 -14.29 3.27
N LEU A 284 -13.41 -13.03 3.33
CA LEU A 284 -13.32 -12.24 4.56
C LEU A 284 -14.48 -11.25 4.65
N CYS A 285 -14.89 -10.93 5.87
CA CYS A 285 -15.76 -9.81 6.16
C CYS A 285 -15.48 -9.24 7.55
N SER A 286 -15.82 -7.96 7.75
CA SER A 286 -15.80 -7.29 9.04
C SER A 286 -16.94 -6.29 9.12
N ARG A 287 -17.45 -6.01 10.32
CA ARG A 287 -18.44 -4.96 10.56
C ARG A 287 -17.82 -3.58 10.72
N GLN A 288 -16.53 -3.52 10.96
CA GLN A 288 -15.73 -2.32 11.17
C GLN A 288 -14.57 -2.31 10.18
N LEU A 289 -13.97 -1.14 9.97
CA LEU A 289 -12.75 -1.03 9.18
C LEU A 289 -11.64 -1.88 9.80
N ALA A 290 -11.11 -2.84 9.02
CA ALA A 290 -9.86 -3.52 9.34
C ALA A 290 -8.78 -3.02 8.37
N LYS A 291 -7.81 -2.27 8.90
CA LYS A 291 -6.80 -1.60 8.09
C LYS A 291 -5.56 -2.47 7.90
N ASP A 292 -5.03 -2.47 6.68
CA ASP A 292 -3.81 -3.19 6.29
C ASP A 292 -3.86 -4.70 6.58
N VAL A 293 -4.97 -5.35 6.23
CA VAL A 293 -5.19 -6.78 6.48
C VAL A 293 -4.12 -7.61 5.77
N PHE A 294 -3.39 -8.37 6.56
CA PHE A 294 -2.36 -9.29 6.11
C PHE A 294 -2.77 -10.73 6.33
N ILE A 295 -2.87 -11.50 5.24
CA ILE A 295 -3.19 -12.92 5.24
C ILE A 295 -1.90 -13.70 5.05
N GLN A 296 -1.66 -14.67 5.93
CA GLN A 296 -0.47 -15.50 5.91
C GLN A 296 -0.82 -16.98 5.77
N VAL A 297 0.03 -17.70 5.05
CA VAL A 297 0.09 -19.17 5.02
C VAL A 297 1.55 -19.62 5.21
N PRO A 298 1.80 -20.80 5.82
CA PRO A 298 3.17 -21.21 6.15
C PRO A 298 3.96 -21.73 4.93
N MET A 299 3.47 -21.49 3.70
CA MET A 299 4.11 -21.97 2.47
C MET A 299 4.93 -20.87 1.81
N GLN A 300 6.18 -21.17 1.47
CA GLN A 300 7.02 -20.29 0.66
C GLN A 300 6.48 -20.19 -0.78
N GLY A 301 6.59 -19.02 -1.38
CA GLY A 301 6.16 -18.76 -2.77
C GLY A 301 4.65 -18.91 -3.01
N ALA A 302 3.83 -18.88 -1.96
CA ALA A 302 2.39 -18.85 -2.12
C ALA A 302 1.95 -17.48 -2.67
N HIS A 303 1.12 -17.49 -3.72
CA HIS A 303 0.62 -16.26 -4.33
C HIS A 303 -0.81 -15.97 -3.90
N PHE A 304 -1.04 -14.73 -3.45
CA PHE A 304 -2.36 -14.22 -3.14
C PHE A 304 -2.87 -13.32 -4.27
N SER A 305 -4.16 -13.40 -4.59
CA SER A 305 -4.77 -12.48 -5.56
C SER A 305 -4.69 -11.03 -5.11
N ASP A 306 -4.74 -10.79 -3.78
CA ASP A 306 -4.50 -9.52 -3.11
C ASP A 306 -4.10 -9.76 -1.64
N ASN A 307 -3.36 -8.80 -1.02
CA ASN A 307 -2.97 -8.84 0.38
C ASN A 307 -2.60 -7.42 0.86
N PHE A 308 -2.44 -7.19 2.16
CA PHE A 308 -2.14 -5.90 2.75
C PHE A 308 -3.13 -4.80 2.34
N PHE A 309 -4.41 -5.10 2.34
CA PHE A 309 -5.51 -4.23 1.93
C PHE A 309 -6.35 -3.75 3.12
N ASP A 310 -7.12 -2.68 2.90
CA ASP A 310 -8.15 -2.26 3.84
C ASP A 310 -9.43 -3.05 3.56
N LEU A 311 -9.94 -3.76 4.57
CA LEU A 311 -11.24 -4.44 4.51
C LEU A 311 -12.30 -3.48 5.04
N LEU A 312 -13.16 -3.00 4.14
CA LEU A 312 -14.16 -1.98 4.45
C LEU A 312 -15.32 -2.56 5.27
N PRO A 313 -15.96 -1.73 6.13
CA PRO A 313 -17.09 -2.17 6.92
C PRO A 313 -18.23 -2.75 6.06
N GLY A 314 -18.66 -3.97 6.36
CA GLY A 314 -19.73 -4.68 5.63
C GLY A 314 -19.33 -5.27 4.28
N GLU A 315 -18.09 -5.04 3.83
CA GLU A 315 -17.57 -5.64 2.60
C GLU A 315 -17.34 -7.14 2.77
N ARG A 316 -17.58 -7.90 1.69
CA ARG A 316 -17.13 -9.28 1.53
C ARG A 316 -16.02 -9.30 0.49
N ARG A 317 -14.81 -9.61 0.91
CA ARG A 317 -13.65 -9.68 0.02
C ARG A 317 -13.22 -11.11 -0.17
N LYS A 318 -13.12 -11.53 -1.44
CA LYS A 318 -12.63 -12.86 -1.82
C LYS A 318 -11.16 -12.77 -2.20
N ILE A 319 -10.34 -13.55 -1.53
CA ILE A 319 -8.91 -13.72 -1.82
C ILE A 319 -8.68 -15.16 -2.26
N ILE A 320 -7.88 -15.34 -3.29
CA ILE A 320 -7.42 -16.65 -3.77
C ILE A 320 -5.95 -16.76 -3.43
N VAL A 321 -5.57 -17.78 -2.67
CA VAL A 321 -4.18 -18.16 -2.47
C VAL A 321 -3.86 -19.41 -3.30
N THR A 322 -2.78 -19.36 -4.08
CA THR A 322 -2.33 -20.43 -4.95
C THR A 322 -0.97 -20.97 -4.52
N SER A 323 -0.83 -22.28 -4.49
CA SER A 323 0.43 -22.98 -4.27
C SER A 323 0.26 -24.45 -4.66
N ALA A 324 1.26 -25.06 -5.26
CA ALA A 324 1.28 -26.49 -5.57
C ALA A 324 1.19 -27.39 -4.32
N ALA A 325 1.51 -26.83 -3.15
CA ALA A 325 1.41 -27.52 -1.86
C ALA A 325 -0.02 -27.62 -1.32
N ILE A 326 -0.97 -26.82 -1.82
CA ILE A 326 -2.38 -26.84 -1.39
C ILE A 326 -3.07 -28.08 -1.98
N LYS A 327 -3.72 -28.89 -1.11
CA LYS A 327 -4.49 -30.08 -1.49
C LYS A 327 -5.93 -29.93 -1.05
N LYS A 328 -6.86 -30.42 -1.86
CA LYS A 328 -8.32 -30.29 -1.67
C LYS A 328 -8.82 -30.77 -0.31
N ASP A 329 -8.21 -31.80 0.23
CA ASP A 329 -8.57 -32.42 1.51
C ASP A 329 -7.92 -31.77 2.73
N LYS A 330 -7.05 -30.80 2.52
CA LYS A 330 -6.31 -30.14 3.61
C LYS A 330 -6.29 -28.61 3.41
N THR A 331 -7.16 -27.92 4.14
CA THR A 331 -7.12 -26.44 4.20
C THR A 331 -5.81 -26.00 4.84
N PRO A 332 -5.09 -25.04 4.21
CA PRO A 332 -3.87 -24.49 4.82
C PRO A 332 -4.21 -23.78 6.14
N GLU A 333 -3.27 -23.75 7.05
CA GLU A 333 -3.34 -22.87 8.21
C GLU A 333 -3.31 -21.42 7.72
N ILE A 334 -4.28 -20.62 8.15
CA ILE A 334 -4.43 -19.24 7.76
C ILE A 334 -4.37 -18.36 8.99
N THR A 335 -3.43 -17.43 9.00
CA THR A 335 -3.35 -16.37 10.01
C THR A 335 -3.71 -15.04 9.37
N ILE A 336 -4.50 -14.22 10.05
CA ILE A 336 -4.91 -12.91 9.58
C ILE A 336 -4.54 -11.88 10.65
N LYS A 337 -3.89 -10.82 10.23
CA LYS A 337 -3.45 -9.70 11.07
C LYS A 337 -3.93 -8.38 10.45
N GLN A 338 -4.19 -7.39 11.27
CA GLN A 338 -4.47 -6.00 10.90
C GLN A 338 -3.60 -5.06 11.72
N ILE A 339 -3.46 -3.81 11.29
CA ILE A 339 -2.54 -2.86 11.93
C ILE A 339 -2.86 -2.65 13.43
N CYS A 340 -4.12 -2.62 13.81
CA CYS A 340 -4.58 -2.44 15.20
C CYS A 340 -4.21 -3.62 16.13
N ASP A 341 -3.80 -4.76 15.60
CA ASP A 341 -3.34 -5.92 16.40
C ASP A 341 -1.91 -5.74 16.94
N THR A 342 -1.20 -4.72 16.46
CA THR A 342 0.20 -4.42 16.83
C THR A 342 0.34 -3.32 17.88
N TYR A 343 -0.78 -2.79 18.39
CA TYR A 343 -0.86 -1.68 19.35
C TYR A 343 -1.15 -2.19 20.75
#